data_e4ff0fb8b5d20beb95b69b374b0984da
#
_entry.id   e4ff0fb8b5d20beb95b69b374b0984da
#
_cell.length_a   1.000
_cell.length_b   1.000
_cell.length_c   1.000
_cell.angle_alpha   90.00
_cell.angle_beta   90.00
_cell.angle_gamma   90.00
#
_symmetry.space_group_name_H-M   'P 1'
#
loop_
_entity.id
_entity.type
_entity.pdbx_description
1 polymer ?
#
loop_
_entity_poly.entity_id
_entity_poly.type
_entity_poly.pdbx_seq_one_letter_code
_entity_poly.pdbx_strand_id
1 'polypeptide(L)'
;MKLICEKELCTGCGLCAARCPKHSISLVAEELGHLYPSVDQKKCIDCGLCQKACPSLHDTVCLYPSVAYAAWSKDEEDYRSSTSGGMASVLTHYFLANVGIVYGCTVIPGIEIKHIRIDNLKDAYKLKGSKYVQSSIVDVLSQIRQDVKDGTNVLFIGTPCQVTAVKRMYEEQPDNLFLVDLICHGVPSNKWLVDYIANTLKIKADKVSSIGFRLFEAFSLCVYNDDRLIYKSGDLWTHRYEDLYYNTFIDGFTYRDSCFNCHYAKPERVSDITIGDFWSTFSPEGFSTLSKRLSPMFKTAFSNVQMFADLFKTCSPAVSLSIFMSIFAS
;
A
#
# COMPACT_ATOMS: atom_id res chain seq x y z
N MET A 1 -4.87 31.03 8.18
CA MET A 1 -5.37 29.82 7.50
C MET A 1 -5.63 28.78 8.59
N LYS A 2 -6.78 28.11 8.59
CA LYS A 2 -7.06 27.10 9.63
C LYS A 2 -6.19 25.88 9.37
N LEU A 3 -5.35 25.52 10.34
CA LEU A 3 -4.52 24.32 10.29
C LEU A 3 -5.35 23.12 10.80
N ILE A 4 -5.33 22.00 10.09
CA ILE A 4 -6.01 20.77 10.50
C ILE A 4 -5.12 20.00 11.46
N CYS A 5 -3.87 19.77 11.06
CA CYS A 5 -2.79 19.23 11.89
C CYS A 5 -1.46 19.83 11.41
N GLU A 6 -0.42 19.70 12.22
CA GLU A 6 0.93 20.12 11.84
C GLU A 6 1.40 19.37 10.58
N LYS A 7 2.21 20.05 9.76
CA LYS A 7 2.68 19.52 8.47
C LYS A 7 3.48 18.23 8.66
N GLU A 8 4.33 18.20 9.66
CA GLU A 8 5.21 17.10 10.03
C GLU A 8 4.44 15.84 10.47
N LEU A 9 3.18 15.99 10.84
CA LEU A 9 2.29 14.89 11.23
C LEU A 9 1.34 14.49 10.10
N CYS A 10 1.13 15.37 9.12
CA CYS A 10 0.14 15.13 8.08
C CYS A 10 0.58 14.03 7.11
N THR A 11 -0.13 12.91 7.10
CA THR A 11 0.13 11.77 6.19
C THR A 11 -0.42 11.96 4.77
N GLY A 12 -1.17 13.03 4.50
CA GLY A 12 -1.79 13.27 3.19
C GLY A 12 -2.92 12.31 2.83
N CYS A 13 -3.50 11.63 3.81
CA CYS A 13 -4.53 10.61 3.58
C CYS A 13 -5.86 11.14 3.02
N GLY A 14 -6.12 12.46 3.14
CA GLY A 14 -7.32 13.09 2.60
C GLY A 14 -8.61 12.85 3.37
N LEU A 15 -8.59 12.15 4.49
CA LEU A 15 -9.80 11.87 5.29
C LEU A 15 -10.49 13.15 5.77
N CYS A 16 -9.72 14.18 6.10
CA CYS A 16 -10.26 15.51 6.47
C CYS A 16 -11.12 16.12 5.34
N ALA A 17 -10.70 15.98 4.09
CA ALA A 17 -11.47 16.44 2.93
C ALA A 17 -12.74 15.60 2.73
N ALA A 18 -12.63 14.27 2.82
CA ALA A 18 -13.76 13.34 2.70
C ALA A 18 -14.82 13.53 3.83
N ARG A 19 -14.40 14.00 5.00
CA ARG A 19 -15.29 14.25 6.15
C ARG A 19 -15.87 15.66 6.19
N CYS A 20 -15.45 16.54 5.29
CA CYS A 20 -15.92 17.93 5.28
C CYS A 20 -17.34 18.05 4.67
N PRO A 21 -18.39 18.39 5.45
CA PRO A 21 -19.75 18.46 4.93
C PRO A 21 -19.98 19.63 3.96
N LYS A 22 -19.05 20.60 3.93
CA LYS A 22 -19.09 21.78 3.06
C LYS A 22 -18.11 21.68 1.88
N HIS A 23 -17.40 20.54 1.75
CA HIS A 23 -16.37 20.36 0.72
C HIS A 23 -15.40 21.56 0.64
N SER A 24 -15.06 22.13 1.81
CA SER A 24 -14.18 23.28 1.94
C SER A 24 -12.70 22.91 2.01
N ILE A 25 -12.35 21.63 1.90
CA ILE A 25 -10.98 21.15 2.02
C ILE A 25 -10.58 20.47 0.71
N SER A 26 -9.51 20.97 0.10
CA SER A 26 -8.82 20.35 -1.04
C SER A 26 -7.42 19.91 -0.64
N LEU A 27 -6.85 18.95 -1.34
CA LEU A 27 -5.45 18.59 -1.21
C LEU A 27 -4.65 19.36 -2.27
N VAL A 28 -3.65 20.12 -1.84
CA VAL A 28 -2.81 20.95 -2.69
C VAL A 28 -1.37 20.46 -2.60
N ALA A 29 -0.72 20.35 -3.76
CA ALA A 29 0.70 19.99 -3.82
C ALA A 29 1.57 21.16 -3.35
N GLU A 30 2.54 20.88 -2.49
CA GLU A 30 3.63 21.80 -2.18
C GLU A 30 4.83 21.59 -3.14
N GLU A 31 5.91 22.33 -2.89
CA GLU A 31 7.09 22.37 -3.76
C GLU A 31 7.62 20.97 -4.13
N LEU A 32 7.76 20.09 -3.15
CA LEU A 32 8.21 18.71 -3.35
C LEU A 32 7.11 17.78 -3.89
N GLY A 33 5.90 18.30 -4.11
CA GLY A 33 4.77 17.58 -4.68
C GLY A 33 3.97 16.73 -3.71
N HIS A 34 4.27 16.77 -2.41
CA HIS A 34 3.42 16.13 -1.41
C HIS A 34 2.13 16.92 -1.21
N LEU A 35 1.01 16.20 -1.12
CA LEU A 35 -0.31 16.81 -0.99
C LEU A 35 -0.65 17.12 0.47
N TYR A 36 -1.05 18.37 0.74
CA TYR A 36 -1.48 18.82 2.06
C TYR A 36 -2.88 19.46 2.00
N PRO A 37 -3.67 19.38 3.08
CA PRO A 37 -5.01 19.97 3.08
C PRO A 37 -4.96 21.49 3.10
N SER A 38 -5.70 22.10 2.19
CA SER A 38 -5.96 23.52 2.14
C SER A 38 -7.45 23.80 2.41
N VAL A 39 -7.75 24.73 3.33
CA VAL A 39 -9.11 25.02 3.78
C VAL A 39 -9.60 26.32 3.13
N ASP A 40 -10.68 26.26 2.35
CA ASP A 40 -11.40 27.43 1.87
C ASP A 40 -12.19 28.06 3.02
N GLN A 41 -11.67 29.18 3.55
CA GLN A 41 -12.25 29.88 4.70
C GLN A 41 -13.66 30.45 4.43
N LYS A 42 -14.00 30.70 3.17
CA LYS A 42 -15.31 31.21 2.81
C LYS A 42 -16.42 30.17 2.90
N LYS A 43 -16.05 28.90 2.70
CA LYS A 43 -16.94 27.74 2.78
C LYS A 43 -16.93 27.05 4.14
N CYS A 44 -15.86 27.24 4.91
CA CYS A 44 -15.66 26.56 6.19
C CYS A 44 -16.62 27.11 7.24
N ILE A 45 -17.40 26.23 7.87
CA ILE A 45 -18.34 26.55 8.96
C ILE A 45 -17.74 26.26 10.35
N ASP A 46 -16.48 25.98 10.43
CA ASP A 46 -15.71 25.73 11.66
C ASP A 46 -16.27 24.61 12.58
N CYS A 47 -16.86 23.59 12.01
CA CYS A 47 -17.47 22.46 12.74
C CYS A 47 -16.48 21.48 13.40
N GLY A 48 -15.18 21.57 13.14
CA GLY A 48 -14.15 20.72 13.73
C GLY A 48 -14.09 19.26 13.24
N LEU A 49 -15.00 18.80 12.36
CA LEU A 49 -15.06 17.40 11.92
C LEU A 49 -13.80 16.91 11.22
N CYS A 50 -13.08 17.78 10.53
CA CYS A 50 -11.81 17.46 9.88
C CYS A 50 -10.71 17.14 10.90
N GLN A 51 -10.63 17.87 12.01
CA GLN A 51 -9.69 17.62 13.11
C GLN A 51 -10.09 16.35 13.88
N LYS A 52 -11.37 16.17 14.21
CA LYS A 52 -11.90 14.98 14.85
C LYS A 52 -11.60 13.69 14.05
N ALA A 53 -11.67 13.77 12.73
CA ALA A 53 -11.39 12.63 11.87
C ALA A 53 -9.89 12.37 11.65
N CYS A 54 -9.01 13.35 11.86
CA CYS A 54 -7.60 13.27 11.49
C CYS A 54 -6.86 12.17 12.25
N PRO A 55 -6.27 11.17 11.56
CA PRO A 55 -5.51 10.10 12.23
C PRO A 55 -4.28 10.59 12.98
N SER A 56 -3.70 11.70 12.54
CA SER A 56 -2.48 12.26 13.13
C SER A 56 -2.72 13.02 14.45
N LEU A 57 -3.99 13.32 14.77
CA LEU A 57 -4.37 14.04 16.00
C LEU A 57 -4.95 13.12 17.08
N HIS A 58 -5.11 11.85 16.78
CA HIS A 58 -5.76 10.89 17.69
C HIS A 58 -5.06 9.56 17.62
N ASP A 59 -4.87 8.96 18.77
CA ASP A 59 -4.33 7.60 18.85
C ASP A 59 -5.28 6.61 18.16
N THR A 60 -4.68 5.70 17.44
CA THR A 60 -5.37 4.57 16.85
C THR A 60 -4.89 3.31 17.54
N VAL A 61 -5.83 2.46 17.92
CA VAL A 61 -5.50 1.18 18.55
C VAL A 61 -4.68 0.35 17.57
N CYS A 62 -3.46 0.02 17.96
CA CYS A 62 -2.57 -0.88 17.28
C CYS A 62 -2.33 -2.10 18.19
N LEU A 63 -2.29 -3.28 17.60
CA LEU A 63 -2.14 -4.55 18.31
C LEU A 63 -0.84 -5.22 17.90
N TYR A 64 -0.20 -5.92 18.84
CA TYR A 64 0.88 -6.82 18.50
C TYR A 64 0.36 -7.97 17.64
N PRO A 65 1.11 -8.35 16.58
CA PRO A 65 0.78 -9.52 15.80
C PRO A 65 0.73 -10.77 16.70
N SER A 66 -0.35 -11.53 16.62
CA SER A 66 -0.50 -12.78 17.39
C SER A 66 0.33 -13.92 16.80
N VAL A 67 0.57 -13.87 15.49
CA VAL A 67 1.31 -14.90 14.74
C VAL A 67 1.94 -14.30 13.50
N ALA A 68 3.06 -14.86 13.05
CA ALA A 68 3.75 -14.49 11.82
C ALA A 68 4.00 -15.75 10.98
N TYR A 69 3.81 -15.61 9.67
CA TYR A 69 4.02 -16.68 8.70
C TYR A 69 4.93 -16.22 7.57
N ALA A 70 5.77 -17.12 7.06
CA ALA A 70 6.35 -16.97 5.75
C ALA A 70 5.39 -17.63 4.74
N ALA A 71 4.93 -16.87 3.75
CA ALA A 71 3.89 -17.31 2.84
C ALA A 71 4.16 -16.83 1.40
N TRP A 72 3.69 -17.61 0.43
CA TRP A 72 3.75 -17.27 -1.00
C TRP A 72 2.61 -17.90 -1.78
N SER A 73 2.32 -17.36 -2.97
CA SER A 73 1.32 -17.92 -3.88
C SER A 73 1.72 -19.32 -4.33
N LYS A 74 0.74 -20.25 -4.37
CA LYS A 74 0.93 -21.59 -4.93
C LYS A 74 0.83 -21.59 -6.46
N ASP A 75 0.18 -20.58 -7.02
CA ASP A 75 0.15 -20.36 -8.43
C ASP A 75 1.50 -19.79 -8.87
N GLU A 76 2.20 -20.52 -9.73
CA GLU A 76 3.57 -20.19 -10.18
C GLU A 76 3.61 -18.92 -11.00
N GLU A 77 2.61 -18.68 -11.85
CA GLU A 77 2.51 -17.47 -12.66
C GLU A 77 2.23 -16.26 -11.77
N ASP A 78 1.33 -16.40 -10.82
CA ASP A 78 1.03 -15.36 -9.85
C ASP A 78 2.24 -15.03 -8.98
N TYR A 79 2.96 -16.04 -8.51
CA TYR A 79 4.20 -15.87 -7.75
C TYR A 79 5.26 -15.12 -8.54
N ARG A 80 5.56 -15.55 -9.77
CA ARG A 80 6.60 -14.97 -10.63
C ARG A 80 6.27 -13.54 -11.09
N SER A 81 4.98 -13.23 -11.26
CA SER A 81 4.53 -11.89 -11.66
C SER A 81 4.32 -10.94 -10.47
N SER A 82 4.50 -11.42 -9.25
CA SER A 82 4.40 -10.62 -8.02
C SER A 82 5.77 -10.06 -7.62
N THR A 83 5.76 -9.00 -6.82
CA THR A 83 6.99 -8.34 -6.32
C THR A 83 7.70 -9.15 -5.24
N SER A 84 6.95 -10.00 -4.55
CA SER A 84 7.37 -10.81 -3.41
C SER A 84 6.60 -12.13 -3.47
N GLY A 85 6.32 -12.78 -2.37
CA GLY A 85 5.57 -14.03 -2.35
C GLY A 85 4.13 -13.99 -2.92
N GLY A 86 3.60 -12.83 -3.34
CA GLY A 86 2.31 -12.73 -4.03
C GLY A 86 1.09 -12.64 -3.10
N MET A 87 1.24 -12.46 -1.79
CA MET A 87 0.10 -12.52 -0.85
C MET A 87 -0.96 -11.44 -1.09
N ALA A 88 -0.56 -10.22 -1.48
CA ALA A 88 -1.53 -9.20 -1.87
C ALA A 88 -2.41 -9.68 -3.04
N SER A 89 -1.81 -10.38 -4.00
CA SER A 89 -2.51 -10.98 -5.13
C SER A 89 -3.42 -12.13 -4.70
N VAL A 90 -2.93 -13.04 -3.86
CA VAL A 90 -3.74 -14.15 -3.31
C VAL A 90 -4.97 -13.64 -2.57
N LEU A 91 -4.81 -12.64 -1.69
CA LEU A 91 -5.92 -12.01 -0.98
C LEU A 91 -6.90 -11.32 -1.95
N THR A 92 -6.37 -10.61 -2.94
CA THR A 92 -7.17 -9.96 -3.99
C THR A 92 -8.02 -10.97 -4.74
N HIS A 93 -7.43 -12.06 -5.24
CA HIS A 93 -8.14 -13.13 -5.93
C HIS A 93 -9.19 -13.81 -5.05
N TYR A 94 -8.86 -14.08 -3.78
CA TYR A 94 -9.79 -14.68 -2.83
C TYR A 94 -11.04 -13.81 -2.63
N PHE A 95 -10.86 -12.51 -2.36
CA PHE A 95 -12.00 -11.61 -2.15
C PHE A 95 -12.87 -11.47 -3.40
N LEU A 96 -12.25 -11.27 -4.57
CA LEU A 96 -12.97 -11.14 -5.84
C LEU A 96 -13.72 -12.43 -6.23
N ALA A 97 -13.16 -13.60 -5.96
CA ALA A 97 -13.83 -14.88 -6.19
C ALA A 97 -15.04 -15.12 -5.28
N ASN A 98 -15.10 -14.46 -4.11
CA ASN A 98 -16.17 -14.57 -3.13
C ASN A 98 -17.12 -13.35 -3.14
N VAL A 99 -17.29 -12.71 -4.31
CA VAL A 99 -18.19 -11.57 -4.51
C VAL A 99 -17.83 -10.37 -3.61
N GLY A 100 -16.56 -10.22 -3.30
CA GLY A 100 -16.03 -9.08 -2.57
C GLY A 100 -15.55 -7.97 -3.50
N ILE A 101 -15.20 -6.84 -2.90
CA ILE A 101 -14.60 -5.68 -3.56
C ILE A 101 -13.21 -5.46 -2.98
N VAL A 102 -12.25 -5.12 -3.85
CA VAL A 102 -10.88 -4.85 -3.43
C VAL A 102 -10.47 -3.43 -3.80
N TYR A 103 -9.90 -2.72 -2.84
CA TYR A 103 -9.28 -1.42 -3.02
C TYR A 103 -7.78 -1.55 -2.87
N GLY A 104 -7.03 -1.18 -3.89
CA GLY A 104 -5.58 -1.27 -3.91
C GLY A 104 -4.94 -0.27 -4.86
N CYS A 105 -3.63 -0.15 -4.76
CA CYS A 105 -2.84 0.83 -5.50
C CYS A 105 -2.57 0.37 -6.93
N THR A 106 -2.74 1.29 -7.89
CA THR A 106 -2.41 1.08 -9.31
C THR A 106 -1.66 2.28 -9.90
N VAL A 107 -1.12 2.09 -11.09
CA VAL A 107 -0.60 3.15 -11.96
C VAL A 107 -1.66 3.45 -13.02
N ILE A 108 -2.10 4.70 -13.07
CA ILE A 108 -3.00 5.19 -14.12
C ILE A 108 -2.15 5.82 -15.25
N PRO A 109 -2.57 5.73 -16.52
CA PRO A 109 -1.90 6.41 -17.62
C PRO A 109 -1.65 7.89 -17.31
N GLY A 110 -0.45 8.39 -17.70
CA GLY A 110 0.01 9.72 -17.30
C GLY A 110 0.78 9.74 -15.98
N ILE A 111 1.17 8.58 -15.45
CA ILE A 111 1.99 8.41 -14.24
C ILE A 111 1.25 8.92 -12.97
N GLU A 112 -0.04 8.70 -12.88
CA GLU A 112 -0.80 8.96 -11.65
C GLU A 112 -0.86 7.68 -10.80
N ILE A 113 -0.44 7.77 -9.53
CA ILE A 113 -0.46 6.64 -8.61
C ILE A 113 -1.59 6.83 -7.61
N LYS A 114 -2.58 5.96 -7.67
CA LYS A 114 -3.73 6.04 -6.77
C LYS A 114 -4.36 4.67 -6.48
N HIS A 115 -5.20 4.64 -5.45
CA HIS A 115 -6.05 3.49 -5.20
C HIS A 115 -7.26 3.51 -6.13
N ILE A 116 -7.63 2.32 -6.56
CA ILE A 116 -8.84 2.08 -7.34
C ILE A 116 -9.69 0.98 -6.70
N ARG A 117 -10.97 0.96 -7.06
CA ARG A 117 -11.94 -0.07 -6.74
C ARG A 117 -11.94 -1.15 -7.82
N ILE A 118 -11.86 -2.41 -7.42
CA ILE A 118 -11.96 -3.57 -8.31
C ILE A 118 -13.02 -4.51 -7.75
N ASP A 119 -13.90 -5.00 -8.63
CA ASP A 119 -15.00 -5.92 -8.31
C ASP A 119 -15.03 -7.16 -9.21
N ASN A 120 -14.00 -7.36 -10.02
CA ASN A 120 -13.90 -8.51 -10.90
C ASN A 120 -12.47 -9.02 -11.03
N LEU A 121 -12.33 -10.35 -11.23
CA LEU A 121 -11.03 -11.02 -11.32
C LEU A 121 -10.18 -10.57 -12.52
N LYS A 122 -10.80 -10.14 -13.62
CA LYS A 122 -10.07 -9.74 -14.83
C LYS A 122 -9.20 -8.50 -14.59
N ASP A 123 -9.58 -7.67 -13.63
CA ASP A 123 -8.88 -6.44 -13.28
C ASP A 123 -7.86 -6.59 -12.13
N ALA A 124 -7.77 -7.79 -11.52
CA ALA A 124 -6.88 -8.04 -10.38
C ALA A 124 -5.40 -7.70 -10.68
N TYR A 125 -4.96 -7.93 -11.92
CA TYR A 125 -3.58 -7.62 -12.36
C TYR A 125 -3.20 -6.14 -12.19
N LYS A 126 -4.17 -5.22 -12.22
CA LYS A 126 -3.94 -3.77 -12.06
C LYS A 126 -3.36 -3.41 -10.70
N LEU A 127 -3.61 -4.24 -9.69
CA LEU A 127 -3.11 -4.03 -8.33
C LEU A 127 -1.73 -4.65 -8.08
N LYS A 128 -1.23 -5.49 -9.00
CA LYS A 128 0.05 -6.18 -8.84
C LYS A 128 1.24 -5.22 -8.77
N GLY A 129 2.26 -5.64 -8.06
CA GLY A 129 3.52 -4.93 -7.93
C GLY A 129 3.50 -3.82 -6.88
N SER A 130 4.58 -3.71 -6.10
CA SER A 130 4.80 -2.60 -5.16
C SER A 130 5.02 -1.31 -5.93
N LYS A 131 4.46 -0.20 -5.43
CA LYS A 131 4.67 1.14 -5.95
C LYS A 131 5.40 1.96 -4.88
N TYR A 132 6.70 2.22 -5.10
CA TYR A 132 7.52 2.98 -4.15
C TYR A 132 7.32 4.48 -4.32
N VAL A 133 6.08 4.91 -4.15
CA VAL A 133 5.62 6.29 -4.31
C VAL A 133 4.28 6.44 -3.58
N GLN A 134 3.97 7.64 -3.10
CA GLN A 134 2.71 7.90 -2.42
C GLN A 134 1.52 7.76 -3.39
N SER A 135 0.59 6.87 -3.08
CA SER A 135 -0.69 6.77 -3.78
C SER A 135 -1.76 7.62 -3.11
N SER A 136 -2.67 8.19 -3.90
CA SER A 136 -3.87 8.87 -3.39
C SER A 136 -4.97 7.85 -3.08
N ILE A 137 -5.64 8.03 -1.92
CA ILE A 137 -6.84 7.26 -1.54
C ILE A 137 -8.10 8.13 -1.51
N VAL A 138 -7.99 9.41 -1.83
CA VAL A 138 -9.08 10.40 -1.66
C VAL A 138 -10.35 9.97 -2.38
N ASP A 139 -10.20 9.57 -3.65
CA ASP A 139 -11.32 9.22 -4.53
C ASP A 139 -12.06 7.95 -4.08
N VAL A 140 -11.39 7.06 -3.35
CA VAL A 140 -11.98 5.78 -2.93
C VAL A 140 -12.61 5.81 -1.55
N LEU A 141 -12.33 6.81 -0.70
CA LEU A 141 -12.87 6.86 0.67
C LEU A 141 -14.40 6.84 0.71
N SER A 142 -15.05 7.61 -0.20
CA SER A 142 -16.52 7.62 -0.29
C SER A 142 -17.07 6.29 -0.85
N GLN A 143 -16.38 5.68 -1.79
CA GLN A 143 -16.74 4.39 -2.39
C GLN A 143 -16.65 3.26 -1.36
N ILE A 144 -15.54 3.18 -0.59
CA ILE A 144 -15.38 2.23 0.51
C ILE A 144 -16.54 2.34 1.50
N ARG A 145 -16.90 3.57 1.89
CA ARG A 145 -18.01 3.81 2.82
C ARG A 145 -19.33 3.31 2.26
N GLN A 146 -19.56 3.50 0.96
CA GLN A 146 -20.79 3.05 0.31
C GLN A 146 -20.84 1.53 0.21
N ASP A 147 -19.78 0.89 -0.30
CA ASP A 147 -19.73 -0.57 -0.45
C ASP A 147 -19.88 -1.30 0.90
N VAL A 148 -19.24 -0.80 1.95
CA VAL A 148 -19.39 -1.33 3.32
C VAL A 148 -20.83 -1.19 3.80
N LYS A 149 -21.44 -0.02 3.58
CA LYS A 149 -22.85 0.25 3.96
C LYS A 149 -23.82 -0.67 3.23
N ASP A 150 -23.53 -1.00 1.98
CA ASP A 150 -24.35 -1.89 1.15
C ASP A 150 -24.16 -3.37 1.53
N GLY A 151 -23.36 -3.66 2.55
CA GLY A 151 -23.12 -5.00 3.08
C GLY A 151 -22.13 -5.84 2.27
N THR A 152 -21.42 -5.24 1.31
CA THR A 152 -20.43 -5.95 0.51
C THR A 152 -19.14 -6.17 1.32
N ASN A 153 -18.51 -7.32 1.18
CA ASN A 153 -17.18 -7.58 1.76
C ASN A 153 -16.13 -6.74 1.04
N VAL A 154 -15.47 -5.87 1.78
CA VAL A 154 -14.47 -4.92 1.26
C VAL A 154 -13.09 -5.27 1.81
N LEU A 155 -12.13 -5.47 0.91
CA LEU A 155 -10.70 -5.55 1.23
C LEU A 155 -10.02 -4.25 0.85
N PHE A 156 -9.34 -3.61 1.81
CA PHE A 156 -8.48 -2.46 1.54
C PHE A 156 -7.02 -2.83 1.80
N ILE A 157 -6.15 -2.64 0.80
CA ILE A 157 -4.70 -2.90 0.90
C ILE A 157 -3.97 -1.57 0.71
N GLY A 158 -3.23 -1.12 1.73
CA GLY A 158 -2.53 0.16 1.69
C GLY A 158 -1.39 0.29 2.70
N THR A 159 -0.76 1.46 2.75
CA THR A 159 0.22 1.75 3.80
C THR A 159 -0.48 1.92 5.16
N PRO A 160 0.21 1.76 6.30
CA PRO A 160 -0.42 1.83 7.62
C PRO A 160 -1.20 3.12 7.87
N CYS A 161 -0.67 4.26 7.41
CA CYS A 161 -1.34 5.56 7.54
C CYS A 161 -2.63 5.64 6.69
N GLN A 162 -2.67 4.99 5.52
CA GLN A 162 -3.86 4.88 4.68
C GLN A 162 -4.90 3.95 5.31
N VAL A 163 -4.46 2.80 5.81
CA VAL A 163 -5.32 1.86 6.56
C VAL A 163 -5.94 2.55 7.76
N THR A 164 -5.15 3.32 8.52
CA THR A 164 -5.67 4.09 9.64
C THR A 164 -6.73 5.09 9.20
N ALA A 165 -6.54 5.77 8.07
CA ALA A 165 -7.54 6.70 7.55
C ALA A 165 -8.87 6.00 7.23
N VAL A 166 -8.81 4.81 6.61
CA VAL A 166 -10.01 4.00 6.34
C VAL A 166 -10.66 3.53 7.64
N LYS A 167 -9.89 3.01 8.59
CA LYS A 167 -10.39 2.55 9.90
C LYS A 167 -11.10 3.67 10.66
N ARG A 168 -10.56 4.88 10.65
CA ARG A 168 -11.15 6.06 11.31
C ARG A 168 -12.38 6.65 10.62
N MET A 169 -12.82 6.11 9.51
CA MET A 169 -14.15 6.43 8.96
C MET A 169 -15.29 5.89 9.84
N TYR A 170 -15.00 4.92 10.69
CA TYR A 170 -15.95 4.20 11.54
C TYR A 170 -15.54 4.36 13.02
N GLU A 171 -16.50 4.30 13.92
CA GLU A 171 -16.25 4.24 15.38
C GLU A 171 -15.71 2.87 15.76
N GLU A 172 -16.35 1.82 15.21
CA GLU A 172 -15.89 0.43 15.27
C GLU A 172 -15.75 -0.11 13.84
N GLN A 173 -14.76 -0.97 13.61
CA GLN A 173 -14.52 -1.56 12.29
C GLN A 173 -15.69 -2.49 11.93
N PRO A 174 -16.38 -2.27 10.80
CA PRO A 174 -17.45 -3.16 10.34
C PRO A 174 -16.94 -4.56 10.03
N ASP A 175 -17.76 -5.59 10.29
CA ASP A 175 -17.41 -7.01 10.07
C ASP A 175 -17.11 -7.35 8.59
N ASN A 176 -17.65 -6.55 7.68
CA ASN A 176 -17.44 -6.70 6.23
C ASN A 176 -16.32 -5.80 5.67
N LEU A 177 -15.52 -5.14 6.54
CA LEU A 177 -14.34 -4.36 6.16
C LEU A 177 -13.07 -5.06 6.63
N PHE A 178 -12.23 -5.47 5.71
CA PHE A 178 -10.95 -6.14 5.95
C PHE A 178 -9.80 -5.24 5.57
N LEU A 179 -8.85 -5.07 6.46
CA LEU A 179 -7.75 -4.11 6.35
C LEU A 179 -6.41 -4.84 6.29
N VAL A 180 -5.66 -4.56 5.23
CA VAL A 180 -4.30 -5.09 5.04
C VAL A 180 -3.33 -3.93 4.95
N ASP A 181 -2.36 -3.87 5.83
CA ASP A 181 -1.28 -2.91 5.72
C ASP A 181 0.03 -3.52 5.21
N LEU A 182 0.89 -2.65 4.69
CA LEU A 182 2.20 -2.99 4.17
C LEU A 182 3.28 -2.58 5.18
N ILE A 183 4.37 -3.35 5.27
CA ILE A 183 5.60 -2.83 5.86
C ILE A 183 6.08 -1.70 4.95
N CYS A 184 6.05 -0.48 5.48
CA CYS A 184 6.30 0.73 4.71
C CYS A 184 7.62 1.38 5.13
N HIS A 185 8.46 1.72 4.15
CA HIS A 185 9.76 2.36 4.35
C HIS A 185 9.68 3.90 4.35
N GLY A 186 8.61 4.46 3.81
CA GLY A 186 8.39 5.88 3.51
C GLY A 186 7.86 6.05 2.10
N VAL A 187 7.50 7.26 1.72
CA VAL A 187 6.94 7.52 0.38
C VAL A 187 7.44 8.83 -0.22
N PRO A 188 8.03 8.80 -1.42
CA PRO A 188 8.23 10.00 -2.24
C PRO A 188 6.90 10.48 -2.81
N SER A 189 6.86 11.73 -3.29
CA SER A 189 5.68 12.27 -3.96
C SER A 189 5.51 11.70 -5.38
N ASN A 190 4.28 11.71 -5.89
CA ASN A 190 4.04 11.37 -7.29
C ASN A 190 4.71 12.36 -8.26
N LYS A 191 4.77 13.64 -7.89
CA LYS A 191 5.47 14.66 -8.66
C LYS A 191 6.95 14.33 -8.85
N TRP A 192 7.62 13.84 -7.80
CA TRP A 192 9.03 13.42 -7.90
C TRP A 192 9.24 12.32 -8.93
N LEU A 193 8.36 11.31 -8.94
CA LEU A 193 8.40 10.24 -9.94
C LEU A 193 8.17 10.78 -11.36
N VAL A 194 7.17 11.63 -11.55
CA VAL A 194 6.86 12.26 -12.85
C VAL A 194 8.02 13.10 -13.33
N ASP A 195 8.57 13.95 -12.47
CA ASP A 195 9.70 14.83 -12.79
C ASP A 195 10.96 14.02 -13.12
N TYR A 196 11.23 12.93 -12.39
CA TYR A 196 12.33 12.03 -12.69
C TYR A 196 12.20 11.39 -14.08
N ILE A 197 11.03 10.83 -14.38
CA ILE A 197 10.77 10.20 -15.68
C ILE A 197 10.86 11.22 -16.81
N ALA A 198 10.26 12.40 -16.65
CA ALA A 198 10.22 13.41 -17.69
C ALA A 198 11.57 14.14 -17.88
N ASN A 199 12.20 14.54 -16.76
CA ASN A 199 13.35 15.45 -16.81
C ASN A 199 14.70 14.71 -16.79
N THR A 200 14.79 13.56 -16.12
CA THR A 200 16.02 12.75 -16.05
C THR A 200 16.05 11.70 -17.15
N LEU A 201 15.00 10.89 -17.26
CA LEU A 201 14.94 9.84 -18.26
C LEU A 201 14.53 10.35 -19.65
N LYS A 202 14.03 11.59 -19.77
CA LYS A 202 13.56 12.20 -21.01
C LYS A 202 12.40 11.44 -21.67
N ILE A 203 11.59 10.75 -20.87
CA ILE A 203 10.43 10.00 -21.32
C ILE A 203 9.18 10.85 -21.08
N LYS A 204 8.38 11.08 -22.13
CA LYS A 204 7.12 11.82 -22.01
C LYS A 204 6.07 10.98 -21.30
N ALA A 205 5.29 11.60 -20.42
CA ALA A 205 4.27 10.92 -19.61
C ALA A 205 3.19 10.20 -20.46
N ASP A 206 2.85 10.73 -21.63
CA ASP A 206 1.90 10.12 -22.58
C ASP A 206 2.45 8.83 -23.25
N LYS A 207 3.74 8.55 -23.11
CA LYS A 207 4.40 7.33 -23.54
C LYS A 207 4.55 6.28 -22.44
N VAL A 208 4.05 6.56 -21.24
CA VAL A 208 4.15 5.64 -20.11
C VAL A 208 2.79 5.00 -19.88
N SER A 209 2.68 3.71 -20.17
CA SER A 209 1.47 2.91 -19.90
C SER A 209 1.49 2.28 -18.51
N SER A 210 2.67 1.85 -18.03
CA SER A 210 2.83 1.27 -16.70
C SER A 210 4.25 1.45 -16.17
N ILE A 211 4.39 1.29 -14.84
CA ILE A 211 5.66 1.40 -14.13
C ILE A 211 5.76 0.22 -13.18
N GLY A 212 6.88 -0.50 -13.24
CA GLY A 212 7.30 -1.49 -12.26
C GLY A 212 8.43 -0.96 -11.41
N PHE A 213 8.47 -1.33 -10.14
CA PHE A 213 9.55 -1.00 -9.22
C PHE A 213 10.40 -2.22 -8.87
N ARG A 214 10.00 -3.38 -9.36
CA ARG A 214 10.76 -4.61 -9.28
C ARG A 214 10.57 -5.40 -10.57
N LEU A 215 11.61 -6.09 -10.98
CA LEU A 215 11.55 -7.05 -12.06
C LEU A 215 12.19 -8.34 -11.56
N PHE A 216 11.39 -9.40 -11.38
CA PHE A 216 11.78 -10.62 -10.68
C PHE A 216 12.30 -10.28 -9.27
N GLU A 217 13.52 -10.70 -8.94
CA GLU A 217 14.18 -10.45 -7.66
C GLU A 217 14.89 -9.09 -7.60
N ALA A 218 15.06 -8.40 -8.73
CA ALA A 218 15.78 -7.15 -8.82
C ALA A 218 14.90 -5.95 -8.41
N PHE A 219 15.44 -5.07 -7.60
CA PHE A 219 14.86 -3.76 -7.29
C PHE A 219 15.23 -2.78 -8.40
N SER A 220 14.51 -2.82 -9.49
CA SER A 220 14.76 -2.00 -10.69
C SER A 220 13.52 -1.21 -11.06
N LEU A 221 13.71 0.08 -11.33
CA LEU A 221 12.66 0.92 -11.91
C LEU A 221 12.50 0.54 -13.39
N CYS A 222 11.31 0.11 -13.76
CA CYS A 222 10.97 -0.27 -15.12
C CYS A 222 9.86 0.63 -15.64
N VAL A 223 10.03 1.19 -16.83
CA VAL A 223 9.02 2.01 -17.51
C VAL A 223 8.59 1.31 -18.78
N TYR A 224 7.28 1.19 -18.97
CA TYR A 224 6.69 0.50 -20.11
C TYR A 224 5.87 1.46 -20.97
N ASN A 225 5.91 1.24 -22.29
CA ASN A 225 4.98 1.79 -23.26
C ASN A 225 4.23 0.61 -23.86
N ASP A 226 2.96 0.47 -23.55
CA ASP A 226 2.19 -0.76 -23.72
C ASP A 226 2.94 -1.95 -23.07
N ASP A 227 3.17 -3.03 -23.79
CA ASP A 227 3.92 -4.19 -23.26
C ASP A 227 5.44 -4.07 -23.46
N ARG A 228 5.92 -2.96 -24.03
CA ARG A 228 7.34 -2.78 -24.34
C ARG A 228 8.05 -2.08 -23.19
N LEU A 229 9.06 -2.75 -22.61
CA LEU A 229 9.99 -2.13 -21.68
C LEU A 229 10.84 -1.08 -22.41
N ILE A 230 10.72 0.20 -22.04
CA ILE A 230 11.43 1.33 -22.65
C ILE A 230 12.55 1.89 -21.77
N TYR A 231 12.51 1.58 -20.48
CA TYR A 231 13.57 1.90 -19.53
C TYR A 231 13.63 0.86 -18.41
N LYS A 232 14.84 0.50 -18.01
CA LYS A 232 15.11 -0.32 -16.83
C LYS A 232 16.37 0.23 -16.14
N SER A 233 16.27 0.52 -14.84
CA SER A 233 17.44 0.86 -14.04
C SER A 233 18.29 -0.38 -13.73
N GLY A 234 19.52 -0.18 -13.29
CA GLY A 234 20.28 -1.21 -12.59
C GLY A 234 19.53 -1.69 -11.35
N ASP A 235 19.88 -2.87 -10.86
CA ASP A 235 19.37 -3.34 -9.57
C ASP A 235 19.97 -2.52 -8.43
N LEU A 236 19.14 -2.06 -7.51
CA LEU A 236 19.50 -1.21 -6.39
C LEU A 236 20.68 -1.75 -5.56
N TRP A 237 20.75 -3.06 -5.36
CA TRP A 237 21.73 -3.66 -4.47
C TRP A 237 23.10 -3.90 -5.13
N THR A 238 23.09 -4.20 -6.43
CA THR A 238 24.32 -4.46 -7.20
C THR A 238 24.83 -3.23 -7.95
N HIS A 239 23.94 -2.27 -8.26
CA HIS A 239 24.23 -1.05 -9.02
C HIS A 239 23.75 0.19 -8.25
N ARG A 240 24.05 0.20 -6.95
CA ARG A 240 23.72 1.34 -6.07
C ARG A 240 24.34 2.62 -6.62
N TYR A 241 23.59 3.71 -6.53
CA TYR A 241 23.93 5.05 -7.03
C TYR A 241 23.79 5.28 -8.55
N GLU A 242 23.43 4.29 -9.33
CA GLU A 242 23.16 4.50 -10.76
C GLU A 242 21.77 5.08 -11.01
N ASP A 243 20.78 4.73 -10.18
CA ASP A 243 19.40 5.25 -10.32
C ASP A 243 19.10 6.28 -9.22
N LEU A 244 18.90 7.54 -9.65
CA LEU A 244 18.63 8.64 -8.74
C LEU A 244 17.32 8.47 -7.98
N TYR A 245 16.28 7.91 -8.62
CA TYR A 245 14.99 7.72 -7.97
C TYR A 245 15.08 6.76 -6.78
N TYR A 246 15.67 5.59 -7.01
CA TYR A 246 15.85 4.59 -5.95
C TYR A 246 16.77 5.06 -4.84
N ASN A 247 17.87 5.70 -5.18
CA ASN A 247 18.81 6.17 -4.16
C ASN A 247 18.19 7.22 -3.26
N THR A 248 17.52 8.23 -3.83
CA THR A 248 16.88 9.27 -3.03
C THR A 248 15.70 8.73 -2.22
N PHE A 249 15.03 7.68 -2.69
CA PHE A 249 14.00 6.97 -1.94
C PHE A 249 14.60 6.19 -0.77
N ILE A 250 15.59 5.32 -1.01
CA ILE A 250 16.17 4.46 0.04
C ILE A 250 16.91 5.27 1.10
N ASP A 251 17.62 6.33 0.68
CA ASP A 251 18.33 7.23 1.60
C ASP A 251 17.38 8.24 2.29
N GLY A 252 16.09 8.21 1.98
CA GLY A 252 15.05 8.99 2.66
C GLY A 252 14.94 10.46 2.20
N PHE A 253 15.72 10.92 1.22
CA PHE A 253 15.73 12.34 0.81
C PHE A 253 14.40 12.84 0.22
N THR A 254 13.56 11.94 -0.27
CA THR A 254 12.29 12.28 -0.95
C THR A 254 11.05 11.92 -0.14
N TYR A 255 11.23 11.57 1.13
CA TYR A 255 10.11 11.19 1.98
C TYR A 255 9.22 12.38 2.31
N ARG A 256 7.95 12.06 2.54
CA ARG A 256 7.02 12.97 3.18
C ARG A 256 7.48 13.29 4.60
N ASP A 257 7.30 14.53 5.07
CA ASP A 257 7.73 14.97 6.39
C ASP A 257 7.27 14.02 7.50
N SER A 258 6.02 13.57 7.46
CA SER A 258 5.46 12.63 8.44
C SER A 258 6.08 11.23 8.43
N CYS A 259 6.84 10.87 7.39
CA CYS A 259 7.53 9.57 7.36
C CYS A 259 8.75 9.53 8.28
N PHE A 260 9.39 10.68 8.55
CA PHE A 260 10.54 10.77 9.45
C PHE A 260 10.17 10.54 10.93
N ASN A 261 8.91 10.85 11.30
CA ASN A 261 8.36 10.62 12.62
C ASN A 261 7.12 9.72 12.56
N CYS A 262 7.21 8.65 11.78
CA CYS A 262 6.07 7.80 11.47
C CYS A 262 5.52 7.08 12.71
N HIS A 263 4.28 7.37 13.09
CA HIS A 263 3.58 6.73 14.22
C HIS A 263 3.37 5.22 14.03
N TYR A 264 3.55 4.72 12.81
CA TYR A 264 3.35 3.31 12.43
C TYR A 264 4.64 2.55 12.22
N ALA A 265 5.81 3.19 12.40
CA ALA A 265 7.13 2.55 12.35
C ALA A 265 7.42 1.81 13.67
N LYS A 266 6.58 0.82 13.98
CA LYS A 266 6.59 0.06 15.21
C LYS A 266 6.03 -1.36 14.97
N PRO A 267 6.30 -2.32 15.88
CA PRO A 267 5.82 -3.70 15.72
C PRO A 267 4.31 -3.83 15.83
N GLU A 268 3.64 -2.93 16.57
CA GLU A 268 2.18 -2.95 16.69
C GLU A 268 1.55 -2.46 15.39
N ARG A 269 0.54 -3.20 14.91
CA ARG A 269 -0.12 -2.97 13.63
C ARG A 269 -1.55 -2.50 13.80
N VAL A 270 -2.02 -1.74 12.80
CA VAL A 270 -3.35 -1.12 12.78
C VAL A 270 -4.38 -1.95 12.02
N SER A 271 -3.91 -2.87 11.19
CA SER A 271 -4.69 -3.69 10.26
C SER A 271 -5.03 -5.07 10.84
N ASP A 272 -5.85 -5.82 10.12
CA ASP A 272 -6.14 -7.23 10.42
C ASP A 272 -4.97 -8.12 9.98
N ILE A 273 -4.32 -7.76 8.86
CA ILE A 273 -3.17 -8.47 8.30
C ILE A 273 -2.09 -7.46 7.90
N THR A 274 -0.84 -7.76 8.24
CA THR A 274 0.32 -7.02 7.73
C THR A 274 1.09 -7.90 6.76
N ILE A 275 1.44 -7.36 5.59
CA ILE A 275 2.28 -8.03 4.60
C ILE A 275 3.55 -7.23 4.36
N GLY A 276 4.65 -7.94 4.11
CA GLY A 276 5.96 -7.34 3.86
C GLY A 276 6.95 -8.35 3.33
N ASP A 277 8.11 -7.89 2.92
CA ASP A 277 9.20 -8.74 2.50
C ASP A 277 9.78 -9.49 3.72
N PHE A 278 10.10 -10.74 3.54
CA PHE A 278 10.77 -11.53 4.55
C PHE A 278 12.29 -11.40 4.39
N TRP A 279 12.93 -10.67 5.28
CA TRP A 279 14.37 -10.57 5.35
C TRP A 279 14.89 -11.53 6.42
N SER A 280 15.49 -12.66 5.98
CA SER A 280 16.11 -13.61 6.89
C SER A 280 17.52 -13.16 7.28
N THR A 281 17.85 -13.26 8.57
CA THR A 281 19.22 -13.15 9.08
C THR A 281 20.03 -14.43 8.88
N PHE A 282 19.40 -15.51 8.44
CA PHE A 282 20.06 -16.79 8.14
C PHE A 282 20.60 -16.77 6.72
N SER A 283 21.81 -17.31 6.56
CA SER A 283 22.55 -17.31 5.30
C SER A 283 21.74 -17.93 4.15
N PRO A 284 21.89 -17.39 2.94
CA PRO A 284 21.15 -17.85 1.74
C PRO A 284 21.36 -19.33 1.40
N GLU A 285 22.49 -19.91 1.78
CA GLU A 285 22.84 -21.30 1.45
C GLU A 285 21.88 -22.36 2.04
N GLY A 286 21.23 -22.06 3.17
CA GLY A 286 20.21 -22.93 3.76
C GLY A 286 18.83 -22.79 3.13
N PHE A 287 18.54 -21.67 2.48
CA PHE A 287 17.19 -21.30 2.04
C PHE A 287 16.91 -21.51 0.56
N SER A 288 17.91 -21.42 -0.31
CA SER A 288 17.74 -21.78 -1.74
C SER A 288 17.33 -23.25 -1.91
N THR A 289 17.69 -24.08 -0.94
CA THR A 289 17.26 -25.49 -0.88
C THR A 289 15.91 -25.68 -0.18
N LEU A 290 15.48 -24.74 0.66
CA LEU A 290 14.20 -24.78 1.39
C LEU A 290 13.02 -24.30 0.51
N SER A 291 13.23 -23.45 -0.47
CA SER A 291 12.19 -23.10 -1.46
C SER A 291 11.74 -24.34 -2.26
N LYS A 292 12.61 -25.33 -2.39
CA LYS A 292 12.31 -26.65 -2.99
C LYS A 292 11.97 -27.74 -1.96
N ARG A 293 12.30 -27.56 -0.68
CA ARG A 293 12.04 -28.52 0.40
C ARG A 293 11.35 -27.83 1.57
N LEU A 294 10.06 -27.57 1.42
CA LEU A 294 9.20 -27.16 2.52
C LEU A 294 9.28 -28.16 3.67
N SER A 295 9.57 -27.68 4.88
CA SER A 295 9.33 -28.43 6.09
C SER A 295 7.87 -28.95 6.10
N PRO A 296 7.61 -30.19 6.49
CA PRO A 296 6.25 -30.72 6.62
C PRO A 296 5.33 -29.82 7.44
N MET A 297 5.86 -29.11 8.43
CA MET A 297 5.16 -28.15 9.27
C MET A 297 4.56 -26.97 8.46
N PHE A 298 5.29 -26.45 7.47
CA PHE A 298 4.78 -25.40 6.59
C PHE A 298 3.79 -25.92 5.53
N LYS A 299 3.96 -27.15 5.05
CA LYS A 299 2.99 -27.78 4.13
C LYS A 299 1.62 -27.91 4.78
N THR A 300 1.54 -28.22 6.06
CA THR A 300 0.27 -28.36 6.80
C THR A 300 -0.37 -27.00 7.07
N ALA A 301 0.43 -25.97 7.41
CA ALA A 301 -0.09 -24.61 7.64
C ALA A 301 -0.66 -23.96 6.38
N PHE A 302 -0.11 -24.28 5.20
CA PHE A 302 -0.50 -23.67 3.92
C PHE A 302 -1.22 -24.62 2.95
N SER A 303 -1.60 -25.81 3.40
CA SER A 303 -2.36 -26.75 2.56
C SER A 303 -3.74 -26.21 2.19
N ASN A 304 -4.30 -25.27 2.94
CA ASN A 304 -5.63 -24.73 2.74
C ASN A 304 -5.65 -23.19 2.67
N VAL A 305 -5.95 -22.65 1.49
CA VAL A 305 -6.53 -21.31 1.36
C VAL A 305 -7.82 -21.19 2.20
N GLN A 306 -8.47 -22.29 2.49
CA GLN A 306 -9.63 -22.41 3.37
C GLN A 306 -9.31 -22.06 4.84
N MET A 307 -8.07 -22.24 5.30
CA MET A 307 -7.63 -21.78 6.63
C MET A 307 -7.66 -20.24 6.74
N PHE A 308 -7.39 -19.52 5.66
CA PHE A 308 -7.54 -18.06 5.62
C PHE A 308 -9.03 -17.65 5.74
N ALA A 309 -9.92 -18.35 5.08
CA ALA A 309 -11.36 -18.09 5.18
C ALA A 309 -11.88 -18.38 6.58
N ASP A 310 -11.41 -19.45 7.22
CA ASP A 310 -11.83 -19.83 8.57
C ASP A 310 -11.16 -18.91 9.64
N LEU A 311 -9.95 -18.41 9.40
CA LEU A 311 -9.31 -17.38 10.25
C LEU A 311 -10.09 -16.07 10.23
N PHE A 312 -10.55 -15.63 9.07
CA PHE A 312 -11.40 -14.43 8.97
C PHE A 312 -12.77 -14.61 9.63
N LYS A 313 -13.30 -15.84 9.68
CA LYS A 313 -14.56 -16.15 10.36
C LYS A 313 -14.43 -16.29 11.88
N THR A 314 -13.25 -16.65 12.38
CA THR A 314 -13.00 -16.95 13.79
C THR A 314 -12.24 -15.88 14.53
N CYS A 315 -11.60 -14.95 13.84
CA CYS A 315 -10.91 -13.83 14.49
C CYS A 315 -11.91 -12.83 15.04
N SER A 316 -11.95 -12.75 16.34
CA SER A 316 -12.48 -11.57 17.06
C SER A 316 -11.80 -10.31 16.53
N PRO A 317 -12.50 -9.14 16.46
CA PRO A 317 -11.91 -7.88 16.01
C PRO A 317 -10.66 -7.41 16.77
N ALA A 318 -10.20 -8.17 17.75
CA ALA A 318 -9.01 -7.88 18.56
C ALA A 318 -7.73 -8.60 18.13
N VAL A 319 -7.74 -9.37 17.01
CA VAL A 319 -6.55 -10.17 16.61
C VAL A 319 -5.96 -9.61 15.33
N SER A 320 -4.75 -9.03 15.43
CA SER A 320 -3.94 -8.64 14.26
C SER A 320 -3.03 -9.80 13.84
N LEU A 321 -3.07 -10.16 12.56
CA LEU A 321 -2.25 -11.21 11.97
C LEU A 321 -1.16 -10.58 11.11
N SER A 322 0.12 -10.84 11.42
CA SER A 322 1.24 -10.43 10.57
C SER A 322 1.71 -11.58 9.70
N ILE A 323 1.74 -11.33 8.41
CA ILE A 323 2.23 -12.28 7.41
C ILE A 323 3.49 -11.67 6.79
N PHE A 324 4.62 -12.32 6.99
CA PHE A 324 5.89 -11.95 6.37
C PHE A 324 6.09 -12.78 5.10
N MET A 325 6.65 -12.15 4.08
CA MET A 325 6.79 -12.77 2.78
C MET A 325 8.22 -12.75 2.34
N SER A 326 8.64 -13.86 1.76
CA SER A 326 10.03 -14.11 1.39
C SER A 326 10.33 -13.66 -0.03
N ILE A 327 11.40 -12.89 -0.20
CA ILE A 327 12.20 -12.90 -1.42
C ILE A 327 13.62 -13.25 -1.04
N PHE A 328 14.20 -14.15 -1.80
CA PHE A 328 15.62 -14.39 -1.78
C PHE A 328 16.25 -13.70 -2.97
N ALA A 329 17.09 -12.71 -2.72
CA ALA A 329 18.16 -12.41 -3.63
C ALA A 329 19.23 -13.46 -3.40
N SER A 330 19.45 -14.33 -4.38
CA SER A 330 20.60 -15.23 -4.46
C SER A 330 21.84 -14.44 -4.80
#